data_00917d7c4dec97d7a42c2b79fdfb4206
#
_entry.id   00917d7c4dec97d7a42c2b79fdfb4206
#
_cell.length_a   1.000
_cell.length_b   1.000
_cell.length_c   1.000
_cell.angle_alpha   90.00
_cell.angle_beta   90.00
_cell.angle_gamma   90.00
#
_symmetry.space_group_name_H-M   'P 1'
#
loop_
_entity.id
_entity.type
_entity.pdbx_description
1 polymer ?
#
loop_
_entity_poly.entity_id
_entity_poly.type
_entity_poly.pdbx_seq_one_letter_code
_entity_poly.pdbx_strand_id
1 'polypeptide(L)'
;MNFLQLAFDESLLAVGISRPNPAVGAVVVKDGIVVGKGRTQRPGNAHAEVMALRDAGENARGAAIFVTLEPCCHYGRTPPCTKAIIEAGITEVYFAHADPNPLVRGKSRKILEEAGISVFEGLEACEKAVAEDSWDDVCGSEGCKVLSGPMDSAASRAESRAESRMLFHEIERFFEAYDYFVRNKATFVEIKSAVSQEGFMGTLLAEGLHAPLKITAQGANCWNHELRAMSDAVLVGAGTLLADNPSLDVRFAHGNNPVKILWAGHRAFSAPEIAGLRFFDGSNASADSRLVFSCVEQPNIQGIEVILLPHATFAENWKELLANLAGRGMHRLMVEPGARLAAALFECGGWNRLDLWQSSDAAVDRSLESSGLSGLPYPELPHGVVAKESFMIGPDVLTVYEKS
;
A
#
# COMPACT_ATOMS: atom_id res chain seq x y z
N MET A 1 11.60 -7.31 18.53
CA MET A 1 10.52 -7.56 17.51
C MET A 1 9.33 -6.66 17.86
N ASN A 2 8.72 -5.97 16.88
CA ASN A 2 7.53 -5.16 17.13
C ASN A 2 6.26 -5.95 16.71
N PHE A 3 5.32 -6.16 17.63
CA PHE A 3 4.11 -6.95 17.39
C PHE A 3 3.11 -6.23 16.48
N LEU A 4 3.11 -4.89 16.44
CA LEU A 4 2.32 -4.15 15.46
C LEU A 4 2.87 -4.27 14.03
N GLN A 5 4.19 -4.50 13.86
CA GLN A 5 4.74 -4.86 12.54
C GLN A 5 4.15 -6.19 12.05
N LEU A 6 4.09 -7.21 12.91
CA LEU A 6 3.48 -8.49 12.55
C LEU A 6 1.99 -8.36 12.23
N ALA A 7 1.27 -7.50 12.96
CA ALA A 7 -0.13 -7.19 12.63
C ALA A 7 -0.22 -6.45 11.28
N PHE A 8 0.70 -5.55 10.99
CA PHE A 8 0.74 -4.83 9.71
C PHE A 8 1.03 -5.77 8.53
N ASP A 9 1.93 -6.72 8.70
CA ASP A 9 2.21 -7.77 7.69
C ASP A 9 0.93 -8.57 7.37
N GLU A 10 0.10 -8.89 8.37
CA GLU A 10 -1.20 -9.52 8.16
C GLU A 10 -2.19 -8.59 7.44
N SER A 11 -2.13 -7.25 7.66
CA SER A 11 -2.94 -6.28 6.92
C SER A 11 -2.64 -6.30 5.42
N LEU A 12 -1.38 -6.35 5.04
CA LEU A 12 -0.96 -6.40 3.63
C LEU A 12 -1.53 -7.63 2.91
N LEU A 13 -1.66 -8.76 3.61
CA LEU A 13 -2.29 -9.97 3.07
C LEU A 13 -3.82 -9.88 2.97
N ALA A 14 -4.46 -8.88 3.60
CA ALA A 14 -5.90 -8.63 3.50
C ALA A 14 -6.25 -7.67 2.35
N VAL A 15 -5.28 -6.90 1.81
CA VAL A 15 -5.49 -5.98 0.69
C VAL A 15 -6.08 -6.71 -0.51
N GLY A 16 -7.12 -6.12 -1.11
CA GLY A 16 -7.84 -6.72 -2.23
C GLY A 16 -8.86 -7.78 -1.85
N ILE A 17 -8.73 -8.43 -0.68
CA ILE A 17 -9.64 -9.49 -0.19
C ILE A 17 -10.79 -8.88 0.63
N SER A 18 -10.48 -7.95 1.52
CA SER A 18 -11.43 -7.37 2.49
C SER A 18 -12.42 -6.36 1.91
N ARG A 19 -12.18 -5.85 0.71
CA ARG A 19 -12.96 -4.78 0.07
C ARG A 19 -14.48 -4.98 0.15
N PRO A 20 -15.27 -3.97 0.48
CA PRO A 20 -14.93 -2.57 0.80
C PRO A 20 -14.54 -2.33 2.27
N ASN A 21 -14.36 -3.38 3.10
CA ASN A 21 -13.86 -3.22 4.46
C ASN A 21 -12.36 -2.88 4.42
N PRO A 22 -11.82 -2.19 5.45
CA PRO A 22 -10.39 -1.95 5.53
C PRO A 22 -9.62 -3.26 5.67
N ALA A 23 -8.41 -3.28 5.13
CA ALA A 23 -7.48 -4.39 5.31
C ALA A 23 -6.80 -4.25 6.68
N VAL A 24 -7.26 -5.00 7.66
CA VAL A 24 -6.78 -4.98 9.04
C VAL A 24 -6.06 -6.27 9.37
N GLY A 25 -4.99 -6.18 10.14
CA GLY A 25 -4.31 -7.31 10.73
C GLY A 25 -4.30 -7.24 12.25
N ALA A 26 -4.25 -8.39 12.89
CA ALA A 26 -4.20 -8.52 14.34
C ALA A 26 -3.31 -9.68 14.77
N VAL A 27 -2.59 -9.51 15.89
CA VAL A 27 -1.87 -10.58 16.55
C VAL A 27 -2.21 -10.62 18.04
N VAL A 28 -2.32 -11.83 18.60
CA VAL A 28 -2.52 -12.06 20.02
C VAL A 28 -1.18 -12.55 20.62
N VAL A 29 -0.74 -11.91 21.69
CA VAL A 29 0.55 -12.17 22.32
C VAL A 29 0.34 -12.49 23.80
N LYS A 30 0.90 -13.60 24.26
CA LYS A 30 0.90 -13.99 25.65
C LYS A 30 2.34 -14.28 26.11
N ASP A 31 2.76 -13.65 27.20
CA ASP A 31 4.10 -13.82 27.77
C ASP A 31 5.21 -13.62 26.71
N GLY A 32 5.05 -12.57 25.85
CA GLY A 32 6.00 -12.25 24.78
C GLY A 32 5.93 -13.18 23.55
N ILE A 33 5.07 -14.20 23.54
CA ILE A 33 4.93 -15.18 22.46
C ILE A 33 3.66 -14.90 21.65
N VAL A 34 3.77 -14.87 20.33
CA VAL A 34 2.60 -14.79 19.41
C VAL A 34 1.85 -16.10 19.48
N VAL A 35 0.60 -16.07 19.98
CA VAL A 35 -0.27 -17.23 20.15
C VAL A 35 -1.43 -17.27 19.14
N GLY A 36 -1.65 -16.17 18.40
CA GLY A 36 -2.66 -16.14 17.34
C GLY A 36 -2.45 -14.99 16.37
N LYS A 37 -2.81 -15.20 15.10
CA LYS A 37 -2.74 -14.22 14.02
C LYS A 37 -4.05 -14.17 13.25
N GLY A 38 -4.39 -13.01 12.75
CA GLY A 38 -5.61 -12.83 11.97
C GLY A 38 -5.57 -11.63 11.07
N ARG A 39 -6.35 -11.69 10.00
CA ARG A 39 -6.58 -10.58 9.08
C ARG A 39 -8.02 -10.53 8.64
N THR A 40 -8.47 -9.34 8.22
CA THR A 40 -9.83 -9.14 7.72
C THR A 40 -10.12 -10.07 6.54
N GLN A 41 -11.21 -10.80 6.65
CA GLN A 41 -11.68 -11.71 5.61
C GLN A 41 -12.60 -11.00 4.61
N ARG A 42 -13.10 -11.73 3.60
CA ARG A 42 -14.11 -11.22 2.66
C ARG A 42 -15.34 -10.66 3.40
N PRO A 43 -16.02 -9.64 2.83
CA PRO A 43 -17.17 -9.01 3.46
C PRO A 43 -18.22 -10.02 3.95
N GLY A 44 -18.69 -9.83 5.18
CA GLY A 44 -19.62 -10.74 5.85
C GLY A 44 -18.94 -11.85 6.67
N ASN A 45 -17.63 -12.03 6.56
CA ASN A 45 -16.85 -12.92 7.40
C ASN A 45 -16.15 -12.18 8.54
N ALA A 46 -15.36 -12.90 9.33
CA ALA A 46 -14.72 -12.39 10.53
C ALA A 46 -13.70 -11.28 10.24
N HIS A 47 -13.61 -10.31 11.13
CA HIS A 47 -12.57 -9.30 11.17
C HIS A 47 -11.25 -9.87 11.72
N ALA A 48 -10.16 -9.12 11.59
CA ALA A 48 -8.81 -9.53 11.97
C ALA A 48 -8.74 -9.98 13.43
N GLU A 49 -9.34 -9.21 14.34
CA GLU A 49 -9.33 -9.49 15.78
C GLU A 49 -9.99 -10.83 16.08
N VAL A 50 -11.17 -11.08 15.49
CA VAL A 50 -11.90 -12.35 15.69
C VAL A 50 -11.10 -13.53 15.12
N MET A 51 -10.41 -13.35 14.01
CA MET A 51 -9.54 -14.38 13.44
C MET A 51 -8.34 -14.68 14.35
N ALA A 52 -7.67 -13.64 14.85
CA ALA A 52 -6.53 -13.77 15.76
C ALA A 52 -6.93 -14.43 17.09
N LEU A 53 -8.11 -14.05 17.64
CA LEU A 53 -8.65 -14.66 18.87
C LEU A 53 -9.02 -16.14 18.68
N ARG A 54 -9.57 -16.50 17.52
CA ARG A 54 -9.89 -17.91 17.20
C ARG A 54 -8.61 -18.74 17.04
N ASP A 55 -7.57 -18.18 16.44
CA ASP A 55 -6.29 -18.83 16.28
C ASP A 55 -5.58 -19.03 17.63
N ALA A 56 -5.66 -18.04 18.53
CA ALA A 56 -5.12 -18.11 19.89
C ALA A 56 -5.86 -19.12 20.78
N GLY A 57 -7.16 -19.34 20.56
CA GLY A 57 -7.99 -20.21 21.39
C GLY A 57 -7.95 -19.83 22.87
N GLU A 58 -7.75 -20.80 23.77
CA GLU A 58 -7.67 -20.60 25.21
C GLU A 58 -6.48 -19.73 25.64
N ASN A 59 -5.42 -19.62 24.81
CA ASN A 59 -4.29 -18.78 25.09
C ASN A 59 -4.60 -17.28 25.01
N ALA A 60 -5.74 -16.88 24.42
CA ALA A 60 -6.19 -15.50 24.41
C ALA A 60 -6.46 -14.93 25.81
N ARG A 61 -6.85 -15.78 26.76
CA ARG A 61 -7.14 -15.32 28.12
C ARG A 61 -5.90 -14.79 28.84
N GLY A 62 -5.98 -13.53 29.28
CA GLY A 62 -4.88 -12.83 29.94
C GLY A 62 -3.78 -12.36 28.97
N ALA A 63 -4.02 -12.45 27.65
CA ALA A 63 -3.09 -12.01 26.63
C ALA A 63 -3.31 -10.54 26.23
N ALA A 64 -2.37 -9.98 25.48
CA ALA A 64 -2.49 -8.71 24.76
C ALA A 64 -2.89 -8.95 23.30
N ILE A 65 -3.64 -8.00 22.69
CA ILE A 65 -3.92 -8.00 21.25
C ILE A 65 -3.42 -6.72 20.60
N PHE A 66 -2.72 -6.89 19.48
CA PHE A 66 -2.16 -5.81 18.67
C PHE A 66 -2.91 -5.77 17.34
N VAL A 67 -3.46 -4.61 17.00
CA VAL A 67 -4.33 -4.43 15.81
C VAL A 67 -3.88 -3.19 15.05
N THR A 68 -3.90 -3.24 13.75
CA THR A 68 -3.48 -2.08 12.93
C THR A 68 -4.50 -0.94 12.90
N LEU A 69 -5.79 -1.22 13.13
CA LEU A 69 -6.90 -0.25 13.14
C LEU A 69 -7.73 -0.40 14.43
N GLU A 70 -8.31 0.70 14.92
CA GLU A 70 -9.21 0.71 16.06
C GLU A 70 -10.29 -0.38 15.94
N PRO A 71 -10.46 -1.30 16.93
CA PRO A 71 -11.44 -2.37 16.89
C PRO A 71 -12.86 -1.83 16.79
N CYS A 72 -13.70 -2.40 15.94
CA CYS A 72 -15.08 -1.93 15.78
C CYS A 72 -15.93 -2.18 17.03
N CYS A 73 -16.82 -1.22 17.36
CA CYS A 73 -17.68 -1.25 18.54
C CYS A 73 -19.20 -1.23 18.22
N HIS A 74 -19.58 -1.30 16.97
CA HIS A 74 -20.98 -1.29 16.54
C HIS A 74 -21.37 -2.60 15.84
N TYR A 75 -22.64 -2.93 15.86
CA TYR A 75 -23.19 -4.05 15.09
C TYR A 75 -23.30 -3.65 13.62
N GLY A 76 -22.52 -4.30 12.78
CA GLY A 76 -22.61 -4.23 11.33
C GLY A 76 -23.17 -5.53 10.77
N ARG A 77 -22.48 -6.09 9.75
CA ARG A 77 -22.77 -7.45 9.25
C ARG A 77 -22.29 -8.53 10.23
N THR A 78 -21.37 -8.18 11.10
CA THR A 78 -20.80 -9.03 12.15
C THR A 78 -20.95 -8.36 13.50
N PRO A 79 -20.93 -9.12 14.63
CA PRO A 79 -20.86 -8.53 15.96
C PRO A 79 -19.61 -7.67 16.14
N PRO A 80 -19.62 -6.68 17.06
CA PRO A 80 -18.48 -5.80 17.31
C PRO A 80 -17.26 -6.58 17.83
N CYS A 81 -16.06 -6.20 17.35
CA CYS A 81 -14.81 -6.83 17.77
C CYS A 81 -14.49 -6.56 19.24
N THR A 82 -14.88 -5.38 19.77
CA THR A 82 -14.77 -5.08 21.21
C THR A 82 -15.44 -6.14 22.09
N LYS A 83 -16.60 -6.65 21.67
CA LYS A 83 -17.29 -7.73 22.39
C LYS A 83 -16.48 -9.02 22.38
N ALA A 84 -15.94 -9.42 21.23
CA ALA A 84 -15.13 -10.62 21.11
C ALA A 84 -13.83 -10.52 21.94
N ILE A 85 -13.20 -9.35 21.98
CA ILE A 85 -12.00 -9.07 22.78
C ILE A 85 -12.29 -9.23 24.28
N ILE A 86 -13.40 -8.65 24.76
CA ILE A 86 -13.84 -8.76 26.17
C ILE A 86 -14.15 -10.22 26.54
N GLU A 87 -14.93 -10.92 25.70
CA GLU A 87 -15.32 -12.31 25.94
C GLU A 87 -14.11 -13.28 25.95
N ALA A 88 -13.08 -12.99 25.13
CA ALA A 88 -11.84 -13.77 25.10
C ALA A 88 -10.97 -13.58 26.37
N GLY A 89 -11.24 -12.53 27.16
CA GLY A 89 -10.48 -12.23 28.38
C GLY A 89 -9.12 -11.61 28.11
N ILE A 90 -9.02 -10.84 27.02
CA ILE A 90 -7.84 -9.99 26.71
C ILE A 90 -7.68 -8.95 27.82
N THR A 91 -6.44 -8.62 28.18
CA THR A 91 -6.10 -7.64 29.23
C THR A 91 -5.59 -6.32 28.68
N GLU A 92 -5.00 -6.35 27.50
CA GLU A 92 -4.40 -5.17 26.86
C GLU A 92 -4.71 -5.13 25.38
N VAL A 93 -5.06 -3.96 24.87
CA VAL A 93 -5.33 -3.70 23.44
C VAL A 93 -4.43 -2.59 22.95
N TYR A 94 -3.72 -2.85 21.87
CA TYR A 94 -2.87 -1.90 21.18
C TYR A 94 -3.40 -1.70 19.77
N PHE A 95 -3.69 -0.47 19.35
CA PHE A 95 -4.03 -0.19 17.96
C PHE A 95 -3.29 1.04 17.42
N ALA A 96 -2.83 0.95 16.17
CA ALA A 96 -1.96 1.98 15.59
C ALA A 96 -2.77 3.13 14.95
N HIS A 97 -3.88 2.86 14.29
CA HIS A 97 -4.68 3.86 13.57
C HIS A 97 -6.10 3.96 14.11
N ALA A 98 -6.60 5.20 14.27
CA ALA A 98 -7.97 5.45 14.71
C ALA A 98 -8.94 5.26 13.52
N ASP A 99 -10.06 4.55 13.71
CA ASP A 99 -11.04 4.37 12.63
C ASP A 99 -11.68 5.71 12.22
N PRO A 100 -11.62 6.11 10.93
CA PRO A 100 -12.25 7.32 10.44
C PRO A 100 -13.77 7.31 10.53
N ASN A 101 -14.38 6.13 10.71
CA ASN A 101 -15.83 5.96 10.81
C ASN A 101 -16.36 6.58 12.12
N PRO A 102 -17.26 7.60 12.06
CA PRO A 102 -17.82 8.25 13.26
C PRO A 102 -18.59 7.30 14.21
N LEU A 103 -18.97 6.12 13.73
CA LEU A 103 -19.61 5.09 14.56
C LEU A 103 -18.63 4.35 15.46
N VAL A 104 -17.33 4.40 15.16
CA VAL A 104 -16.24 3.71 15.86
C VAL A 104 -15.33 4.69 16.60
N ARG A 105 -14.85 5.70 15.91
CA ARG A 105 -13.77 6.60 16.33
C ARG A 105 -13.85 7.02 17.80
N GLY A 106 -12.88 6.57 18.60
CA GLY A 106 -12.72 6.87 20.01
C GLY A 106 -13.73 6.21 20.96
N LYS A 107 -14.70 5.42 20.44
CA LYS A 107 -15.72 4.76 21.26
C LYS A 107 -15.28 3.40 21.76
N SER A 108 -14.50 2.69 20.98
CA SER A 108 -13.98 1.37 21.33
C SER A 108 -13.08 1.44 22.53
N ARG A 109 -12.21 2.44 22.63
CA ARG A 109 -11.36 2.67 23.80
C ARG A 109 -12.17 2.73 25.06
N LYS A 110 -13.21 3.58 25.10
CA LYS A 110 -14.07 3.73 26.28
C LYS A 110 -14.74 2.41 26.69
N ILE A 111 -15.26 1.65 25.72
CA ILE A 111 -15.93 0.36 25.99
C ILE A 111 -14.95 -0.67 26.58
N LEU A 112 -13.73 -0.72 26.05
CA LEU A 112 -12.69 -1.64 26.51
C LEU A 112 -12.19 -1.27 27.89
N GLU A 113 -11.93 0.03 28.16
CA GLU A 113 -11.52 0.54 29.48
C GLU A 113 -12.61 0.32 30.55
N GLU A 114 -13.90 0.51 30.21
CA GLU A 114 -15.03 0.21 31.12
C GLU A 114 -15.12 -1.30 31.45
N ALA A 115 -14.59 -2.16 30.57
CA ALA A 115 -14.48 -3.60 30.81
C ALA A 115 -13.18 -4.00 31.57
N GLY A 116 -12.35 -3.02 31.98
CA GLY A 116 -11.13 -3.26 32.72
C GLY A 116 -9.91 -3.62 31.86
N ILE A 117 -9.96 -3.34 30.54
CA ILE A 117 -8.87 -3.60 29.59
C ILE A 117 -8.04 -2.34 29.40
N SER A 118 -6.71 -2.45 29.50
CA SER A 118 -5.79 -1.35 29.19
C SER A 118 -5.73 -1.10 27.68
N VAL A 119 -5.84 0.17 27.24
CA VAL A 119 -5.84 0.51 25.81
C VAL A 119 -4.75 1.52 25.48
N PHE A 120 -3.94 1.18 24.47
CA PHE A 120 -2.86 2.00 23.93
C PHE A 120 -3.16 2.28 22.44
N GLU A 121 -2.95 3.54 22.00
CA GLU A 121 -3.29 3.96 20.64
C GLU A 121 -2.19 4.78 19.97
N GLY A 122 -2.17 4.74 18.63
CA GLY A 122 -1.28 5.56 17.81
C GLY A 122 0.19 5.25 18.04
N LEU A 123 1.00 6.30 18.09
CA LEU A 123 2.45 6.18 18.30
C LEU A 123 2.79 5.49 19.62
N GLU A 124 2.01 5.75 20.70
CA GLU A 124 2.23 5.08 21.99
C GLU A 124 2.08 3.56 21.86
N ALA A 125 1.08 3.09 21.11
CA ALA A 125 0.92 1.67 20.84
C ALA A 125 2.12 1.09 20.09
N CYS A 126 2.66 1.79 19.09
CA CYS A 126 3.83 1.35 18.35
C CYS A 126 5.10 1.30 19.21
N GLU A 127 5.29 2.28 20.11
CA GLU A 127 6.43 2.33 21.02
C GLU A 127 6.38 1.21 22.09
N LYS A 128 5.18 0.85 22.56
CA LYS A 128 4.97 -0.21 23.56
C LYS A 128 4.86 -1.61 22.98
N ALA A 129 4.64 -1.75 21.67
CA ALA A 129 4.48 -3.05 20.99
C ALA A 129 5.81 -3.83 20.80
N VAL A 130 6.91 -3.32 21.31
CA VAL A 130 8.23 -3.97 21.22
C VAL A 130 8.35 -5.04 22.30
N ALA A 131 8.71 -6.27 21.91
CA ALA A 131 9.01 -7.33 22.86
C ALA A 131 10.17 -6.87 23.77
N GLU A 132 9.95 -6.89 25.07
CA GLU A 132 11.06 -6.80 26.01
C GLU A 132 11.91 -8.06 25.81
N ASP A 133 13.18 -7.89 25.43
CA ASP A 133 14.14 -8.99 25.34
C ASP A 133 14.49 -9.47 26.75
N SER A 134 13.62 -10.27 27.35
CA SER A 134 13.95 -11.07 28.56
C SER A 134 14.69 -12.33 28.13
N TRP A 135 15.90 -12.18 27.62
CA TRP A 135 16.76 -13.32 27.26
C TRP A 135 17.48 -13.93 28.47
N ASP A 136 17.19 -13.49 29.70
CA ASP A 136 17.91 -13.95 30.91
C ASP A 136 17.47 -15.32 31.44
N ASP A 137 16.35 -15.91 30.95
CA ASP A 137 15.77 -17.11 31.57
C ASP A 137 15.78 -18.40 30.73
N VAL A 138 16.38 -18.46 29.55
CA VAL A 138 16.32 -19.68 28.70
C VAL A 138 17.66 -20.32 28.37
N CYS A 139 18.72 -20.02 29.05
CA CYS A 139 20.00 -20.75 28.86
C CYS A 139 20.58 -21.31 30.13
N GLY A 140 19.91 -22.31 30.70
CA GLY A 140 20.46 -23.21 31.69
C GLY A 140 21.22 -24.35 31.04
N SER A 141 22.38 -24.12 30.41
CA SER A 141 23.45 -25.10 30.21
C SER A 141 24.70 -24.41 29.68
N GLU A 142 25.82 -24.73 30.34
CA GLU A 142 27.15 -24.21 30.07
C GLU A 142 27.56 -24.34 28.57
N GLY A 143 27.98 -23.25 27.96
CA GLY A 143 28.82 -23.34 26.79
C GLY A 143 28.61 -22.44 25.59
N CYS A 144 27.84 -21.34 25.66
CA CYS A 144 27.79 -20.37 24.56
C CYS A 144 27.98 -18.94 25.04
N LYS A 145 29.24 -18.48 25.14
CA LYS A 145 29.57 -17.07 25.25
C LYS A 145 29.40 -16.39 23.90
N VAL A 146 28.19 -16.02 23.55
CA VAL A 146 27.97 -15.00 22.53
C VAL A 146 28.01 -13.65 23.24
N LEU A 147 28.78 -12.71 22.71
CA LEU A 147 28.98 -11.37 23.19
C LEU A 147 27.66 -10.60 23.31
N SER A 148 26.97 -10.74 24.43
CA SER A 148 25.86 -9.89 24.84
C SER A 148 26.42 -8.72 25.63
N GLY A 149 26.69 -7.60 24.96
CA GLY A 149 26.81 -6.31 25.64
C GLY A 149 25.42 -5.90 26.18
N PRO A 150 25.36 -5.15 27.29
CA PRO A 150 24.08 -4.71 27.84
C PRO A 150 23.34 -3.83 26.81
N MET A 151 22.15 -4.27 26.36
CA MET A 151 21.25 -3.55 25.45
C MET A 151 20.54 -2.33 26.11
N ASP A 152 21.14 -1.75 27.11
CA ASP A 152 20.59 -0.66 27.93
C ASP A 152 21.19 0.71 27.58
N SER A 153 21.81 0.83 26.39
CA SER A 153 22.36 2.11 25.96
C SER A 153 21.23 3.07 25.48
N ALA A 154 21.38 4.36 25.78
CA ALA A 154 20.47 5.38 25.28
C ALA A 154 20.35 5.36 23.73
N ALA A 155 21.38 4.89 23.04
CA ALA A 155 21.40 4.70 21.59
C ALA A 155 20.42 3.60 21.14
N SER A 156 20.42 2.43 21.78
CA SER A 156 19.51 1.31 21.45
C SER A 156 18.03 1.71 21.65
N ARG A 157 17.73 2.44 22.73
CA ARG A 157 16.38 2.97 22.96
C ARG A 157 15.97 4.03 21.93
N ALA A 158 16.92 4.85 21.47
CA ALA A 158 16.67 5.84 20.43
C ALA A 158 16.40 5.18 19.07
N GLU A 159 17.14 4.12 18.72
CA GLU A 159 16.91 3.33 17.50
C GLU A 159 15.53 2.65 17.53
N SER A 160 15.18 1.96 18.62
CA SER A 160 13.87 1.31 18.77
C SER A 160 12.71 2.31 18.68
N ARG A 161 12.86 3.51 19.25
CA ARG A 161 11.86 4.58 19.10
C ARG A 161 11.78 5.12 17.67
N ALA A 162 12.90 5.22 16.96
CA ALA A 162 12.90 5.64 15.54
C ALA A 162 12.19 4.61 14.67
N GLU A 163 12.46 3.32 14.87
CA GLU A 163 11.77 2.22 14.18
C GLU A 163 10.25 2.23 14.45
N SER A 164 9.85 2.43 15.71
CA SER A 164 8.43 2.50 16.09
C SER A 164 7.73 3.69 15.44
N ARG A 165 8.40 4.84 15.29
CA ARG A 165 7.88 6.01 14.58
C ARG A 165 7.76 5.75 13.09
N MET A 166 8.74 5.10 12.49
CA MET A 166 8.69 4.71 11.07
C MET A 166 7.50 3.78 10.82
N LEU A 167 7.32 2.74 11.63
CA LEU A 167 6.18 1.84 11.54
C LEU A 167 4.84 2.58 11.71
N PHE A 168 4.75 3.48 12.69
CA PHE A 168 3.55 4.29 12.88
C PHE A 168 3.21 5.10 11.61
N HIS A 169 4.18 5.80 11.03
CA HIS A 169 3.98 6.56 9.79
C HIS A 169 3.62 5.67 8.60
N GLU A 170 4.19 4.48 8.52
CA GLU A 170 3.86 3.51 7.48
C GLU A 170 2.41 3.02 7.60
N ILE A 171 1.94 2.70 8.81
CA ILE A 171 0.55 2.32 9.07
C ILE A 171 -0.41 3.48 8.80
N GLU A 172 -0.07 4.72 9.21
CA GLU A 172 -0.86 5.92 8.90
C GLU A 172 -0.99 6.11 7.38
N ARG A 173 0.12 6.01 6.65
CA ARG A 173 0.12 6.09 5.18
C ARG A 173 -0.72 4.98 4.55
N PHE A 174 -0.67 3.77 5.11
CA PHE A 174 -1.47 2.65 4.62
C PHE A 174 -2.97 2.93 4.75
N PHE A 175 -3.44 3.44 5.89
CA PHE A 175 -4.85 3.72 6.12
C PHE A 175 -5.34 5.05 5.51
N GLU A 176 -4.46 5.94 5.08
CA GLU A 176 -4.85 7.22 4.47
C GLU A 176 -5.85 7.05 3.31
N ALA A 177 -5.66 6.06 2.46
CA ALA A 177 -6.57 5.78 1.35
C ALA A 177 -7.95 5.31 1.84
N TYR A 178 -7.99 4.51 2.92
CA TYR A 178 -9.24 4.13 3.57
C TYR A 178 -9.92 5.34 4.22
N ASP A 179 -9.18 6.19 4.90
CA ASP A 179 -9.65 7.45 5.47
C ASP A 179 -10.30 8.34 4.41
N TYR A 180 -9.61 8.51 3.29
CA TYR A 180 -10.11 9.28 2.17
C TYR A 180 -11.39 8.66 1.59
N PHE A 181 -11.42 7.34 1.42
CA PHE A 181 -12.58 6.62 0.91
C PHE A 181 -13.79 6.76 1.84
N VAL A 182 -13.60 6.64 3.15
CA VAL A 182 -14.70 6.81 4.13
C VAL A 182 -15.29 8.22 4.09
N ARG A 183 -14.43 9.24 4.00
CA ARG A 183 -14.84 10.67 4.00
C ARG A 183 -15.45 11.10 2.66
N ASN A 184 -14.86 10.69 1.54
CA ASN A 184 -15.18 11.23 0.22
C ASN A 184 -15.99 10.26 -0.65
N LYS A 185 -16.12 8.99 -0.27
CA LYS A 185 -16.72 7.91 -1.08
C LYS A 185 -16.07 7.78 -2.46
N ALA A 186 -14.77 8.02 -2.51
CA ALA A 186 -13.97 8.05 -3.73
C ALA A 186 -12.64 7.29 -3.51
N THR A 187 -12.08 6.76 -4.59
CA THR A 187 -10.78 6.09 -4.57
C THR A 187 -9.65 7.12 -4.45
N PHE A 188 -8.70 6.88 -3.55
CA PHE A 188 -7.48 7.68 -3.42
C PHE A 188 -6.52 7.33 -4.57
N VAL A 189 -6.03 8.36 -5.26
CA VAL A 189 -5.13 8.20 -6.40
C VAL A 189 -3.72 8.64 -6.02
N GLU A 190 -2.78 7.70 -6.06
CA GLU A 190 -1.38 7.93 -5.79
C GLU A 190 -0.56 7.69 -7.07
N ILE A 191 0.09 8.73 -7.56
CA ILE A 191 0.95 8.67 -8.74
C ILE A 191 2.36 8.34 -8.28
N LYS A 192 2.98 7.35 -8.89
CA LYS A 192 4.42 7.08 -8.75
C LYS A 192 5.13 7.31 -10.07
N SER A 193 6.11 8.18 -10.07
CA SER A 193 6.94 8.46 -11.23
C SER A 193 8.43 8.48 -10.87
N ALA A 194 9.28 8.32 -11.87
CA ALA A 194 10.73 8.43 -11.72
C ALA A 194 11.31 9.28 -12.84
N VAL A 195 12.30 10.11 -12.49
CA VAL A 195 13.02 10.97 -13.42
C VAL A 195 14.52 10.88 -13.21
N SER A 196 15.29 11.08 -14.27
CA SER A 196 16.74 11.27 -14.19
C SER A 196 17.09 12.57 -13.48
N GLN A 197 18.36 12.85 -13.29
CA GLN A 197 18.84 14.10 -12.67
C GLN A 197 18.37 15.33 -13.46
N GLU A 198 18.31 15.24 -14.80
CA GLU A 198 17.84 16.30 -15.69
C GLU A 198 16.32 16.31 -15.94
N GLY A 199 15.57 15.41 -15.27
CA GLY A 199 14.10 15.39 -15.36
C GLY A 199 13.53 14.55 -16.50
N PHE A 200 14.29 13.61 -17.06
CA PHE A 200 13.79 12.69 -18.09
C PHE A 200 13.20 11.41 -17.47
N MET A 201 12.06 10.96 -17.98
CA MET A 201 11.40 9.75 -17.55
C MET A 201 11.46 8.58 -18.55
N GLY A 202 12.11 8.76 -19.67
CA GLY A 202 12.26 7.76 -20.73
C GLY A 202 13.09 8.32 -21.88
N THR A 203 13.14 7.56 -22.98
CA THR A 203 13.87 7.92 -24.19
C THR A 203 12.91 8.12 -25.34
N LEU A 204 13.08 9.20 -26.12
CA LEU A 204 12.37 9.44 -27.37
C LEU A 204 13.06 8.68 -28.50
N LEU A 205 12.30 7.84 -29.19
CA LEU A 205 12.73 7.14 -30.41
C LEU A 205 12.18 7.84 -31.64
N ALA A 206 12.61 7.42 -32.83
CA ALA A 206 12.03 7.86 -34.09
C ALA A 206 10.52 7.60 -34.12
N GLU A 207 9.76 8.42 -34.86
CA GLU A 207 8.29 8.30 -35.03
C GLU A 207 7.47 8.49 -33.74
N GLY A 208 8.05 9.11 -32.69
CA GLY A 208 7.34 9.36 -31.43
C GLY A 208 7.14 8.13 -30.56
N LEU A 209 7.85 7.04 -30.83
CA LEU A 209 7.94 5.90 -29.97
C LEU A 209 8.82 6.22 -28.76
N HIS A 210 8.61 5.49 -27.67
CA HIS A 210 9.37 5.65 -26.43
C HIS A 210 10.04 4.33 -26.07
N ALA A 211 11.22 4.41 -25.43
CA ALA A 211 11.85 3.27 -24.79
C ALA A 211 12.02 3.53 -23.29
N PRO A 212 12.01 2.46 -22.47
CA PRO A 212 12.23 2.60 -21.03
C PRO A 212 13.67 3.10 -20.78
N LEU A 213 13.81 3.91 -19.73
CA LEU A 213 15.06 4.33 -19.18
C LEU A 213 15.18 3.77 -17.76
N LYS A 214 16.26 3.03 -17.49
CA LYS A 214 16.51 2.55 -16.13
C LYS A 214 17.01 3.71 -15.28
N ILE A 215 16.11 4.33 -14.53
CA ILE A 215 16.36 5.58 -13.82
C ILE A 215 16.83 5.30 -12.39
N THR A 216 16.06 4.50 -11.64
CA THR A 216 16.21 4.33 -10.20
C THR A 216 16.97 3.06 -9.83
N ALA A 217 17.59 3.07 -8.64
CA ALA A 217 18.29 1.96 -8.03
C ALA A 217 17.35 0.94 -7.38
N GLN A 218 17.92 -0.09 -6.75
CA GLN A 218 17.15 -1.18 -6.15
C GLN A 218 16.23 -0.74 -5.01
N GLY A 219 16.66 0.23 -4.17
CA GLY A 219 15.84 0.72 -3.05
C GLY A 219 14.51 1.32 -3.50
N ALA A 220 14.53 2.16 -4.54
CA ALA A 220 13.32 2.72 -5.13
C ALA A 220 12.42 1.63 -5.77
N ASN A 221 13.03 0.55 -6.27
CA ASN A 221 12.26 -0.57 -6.80
C ASN A 221 11.55 -1.36 -5.68
N CYS A 222 12.20 -1.59 -4.53
CA CYS A 222 11.55 -2.20 -3.36
C CYS A 222 10.35 -1.35 -2.91
N TRP A 223 10.54 -0.07 -2.71
CA TRP A 223 9.45 0.87 -2.40
C TRP A 223 8.27 0.80 -3.36
N ASN A 224 8.56 0.73 -4.67
CA ASN A 224 7.51 0.59 -5.69
C ASN A 224 6.68 -0.69 -5.49
N HIS A 225 7.32 -1.79 -5.08
CA HIS A 225 6.62 -3.04 -4.77
C HIS A 225 5.86 -2.99 -3.44
N GLU A 226 6.34 -2.26 -2.45
CA GLU A 226 5.63 -1.98 -1.19
C GLU A 226 4.36 -1.17 -1.47
N LEU A 227 4.46 -0.11 -2.27
CA LEU A 227 3.30 0.70 -2.66
C LEU A 227 2.27 -0.12 -3.45
N ARG A 228 2.72 -1.03 -4.35
CA ARG A 228 1.81 -1.96 -5.02
C ARG A 228 1.13 -2.91 -4.04
N ALA A 229 1.84 -3.42 -3.03
CA ALA A 229 1.28 -4.30 -2.00
C ALA A 229 0.22 -3.59 -1.14
N MET A 230 0.38 -2.29 -0.92
CA MET A 230 -0.59 -1.44 -0.20
C MET A 230 -1.78 -1.01 -1.06
N SER A 231 -1.76 -1.26 -2.38
CA SER A 231 -2.76 -0.74 -3.31
C SER A 231 -3.78 -1.81 -3.73
N ASP A 232 -5.06 -1.42 -3.84
CA ASP A 232 -6.10 -2.30 -4.39
C ASP A 232 -5.94 -2.51 -5.88
N ALA A 233 -5.41 -1.50 -6.59
CA ALA A 233 -5.19 -1.54 -8.02
C ALA A 233 -3.93 -0.77 -8.43
N VAL A 234 -3.30 -1.22 -9.52
CA VAL A 234 -2.21 -0.51 -10.21
C VAL A 234 -2.61 -0.23 -11.66
N LEU A 235 -2.43 1.01 -12.09
CA LEU A 235 -2.81 1.45 -13.43
C LEU A 235 -1.59 1.93 -14.22
N VAL A 236 -1.54 1.50 -15.49
CA VAL A 236 -0.60 2.03 -16.50
C VAL A 236 -1.34 2.52 -17.74
N GLY A 237 -0.76 3.46 -18.46
CA GLY A 237 -1.24 3.88 -19.78
C GLY A 237 -0.75 2.94 -20.89
N ALA A 238 -1.43 2.98 -22.05
CA ALA A 238 -1.08 2.18 -23.23
C ALA A 238 0.39 2.42 -23.68
N GLY A 239 0.89 3.64 -23.58
CA GLY A 239 2.28 3.97 -23.94
C GLY A 239 3.30 3.25 -23.05
N THR A 240 3.11 3.29 -21.74
CA THR A 240 3.95 2.58 -20.76
C THR A 240 3.87 1.07 -20.95
N LEU A 241 2.65 0.54 -21.19
CA LEU A 241 2.46 -0.88 -21.46
C LEU A 241 3.28 -1.36 -22.65
N LEU A 242 3.27 -0.60 -23.75
CA LEU A 242 4.00 -0.95 -24.98
C LEU A 242 5.52 -0.78 -24.84
N ALA A 243 5.98 0.27 -24.14
CA ALA A 243 7.39 0.53 -23.97
C ALA A 243 8.06 -0.45 -23.00
N ASP A 244 7.44 -0.69 -21.85
CA ASP A 244 8.07 -1.39 -20.72
C ASP A 244 7.60 -2.84 -20.57
N ASN A 245 6.46 -3.20 -21.18
CA ASN A 245 5.81 -4.51 -20.98
C ASN A 245 5.84 -4.97 -19.50
N PRO A 246 5.32 -4.14 -18.56
CA PRO A 246 5.51 -4.37 -17.14
C PRO A 246 4.65 -5.53 -16.63
N SER A 247 5.15 -6.26 -15.63
CA SER A 247 4.39 -7.34 -14.98
C SER A 247 3.34 -6.84 -14.02
N LEU A 248 3.52 -5.65 -13.44
CA LEU A 248 2.62 -5.01 -12.46
C LEU A 248 2.29 -5.92 -11.25
N ASP A 249 3.25 -6.67 -10.79
CA ASP A 249 3.14 -7.62 -9.68
C ASP A 249 3.97 -7.16 -8.46
N VAL A 250 3.74 -7.84 -7.34
CA VAL A 250 4.50 -7.69 -6.09
C VAL A 250 5.52 -8.82 -6.02
N ARG A 251 6.82 -8.49 -6.10
CA ARG A 251 7.93 -9.48 -6.06
C ARG A 251 8.95 -9.20 -4.97
N PHE A 252 9.11 -7.93 -4.58
CA PHE A 252 10.13 -7.48 -3.64
C PHE A 252 9.53 -6.88 -2.37
N ALA A 253 8.27 -7.15 -2.10
CA ALA A 253 7.57 -6.76 -0.88
C ALA A 253 6.63 -7.89 -0.42
N HIS A 254 6.19 -7.82 0.82
CA HIS A 254 5.18 -8.70 1.38
C HIS A 254 3.78 -8.17 1.02
N GLY A 255 2.88 -9.04 0.56
CA GLY A 255 1.51 -8.68 0.22
C GLY A 255 0.98 -9.34 -1.04
N ASN A 256 -0.26 -9.00 -1.40
CA ASN A 256 -0.95 -9.52 -2.57
C ASN A 256 -0.67 -8.67 -3.81
N ASN A 257 -0.86 -9.27 -5.00
CA ASN A 257 -0.86 -8.51 -6.23
C ASN A 257 -2.11 -7.62 -6.33
N PRO A 258 -1.96 -6.33 -6.70
CA PRO A 258 -3.09 -5.46 -6.97
C PRO A 258 -3.83 -5.86 -8.25
N VAL A 259 -5.09 -5.41 -8.40
CA VAL A 259 -5.81 -5.47 -9.67
C VAL A 259 -5.04 -4.67 -10.71
N LYS A 260 -4.76 -5.28 -11.87
CA LYS A 260 -4.01 -4.61 -12.95
C LYS A 260 -4.97 -3.86 -13.85
N ILE A 261 -4.73 -2.58 -14.06
CA ILE A 261 -5.60 -1.71 -14.86
C ILE A 261 -4.80 -1.11 -16.03
N LEU A 262 -5.37 -1.21 -17.21
CA LEU A 262 -4.89 -0.54 -18.42
C LEU A 262 -5.80 0.64 -18.75
N TRP A 263 -5.24 1.84 -18.79
CA TRP A 263 -5.83 2.98 -19.47
C TRP A 263 -5.48 2.92 -20.96
N ALA A 264 -6.35 2.36 -21.78
CA ALA A 264 -6.14 2.25 -23.21
C ALA A 264 -6.44 3.58 -23.95
N GLY A 265 -7.35 4.42 -23.39
CA GLY A 265 -7.79 5.63 -24.03
C GLY A 265 -8.40 5.33 -25.42
N HIS A 266 -7.96 6.06 -26.44
CA HIS A 266 -8.41 5.85 -27.84
C HIS A 266 -7.58 4.80 -28.61
N ARG A 267 -6.73 4.02 -27.92
CA ARG A 267 -5.93 2.98 -28.58
C ARG A 267 -6.68 1.65 -28.59
N ALA A 268 -6.90 1.10 -29.79
CA ALA A 268 -7.27 -0.30 -29.98
C ALA A 268 -6.00 -1.16 -30.08
N PHE A 269 -6.01 -2.34 -29.47
CA PHE A 269 -4.92 -3.31 -29.52
C PHE A 269 -5.22 -4.38 -30.56
N SER A 270 -4.24 -4.75 -31.37
CA SER A 270 -4.32 -5.88 -32.29
C SER A 270 -4.04 -7.21 -31.60
N ALA A 271 -4.51 -8.31 -32.16
CA ALA A 271 -4.26 -9.64 -31.62
C ALA A 271 -2.75 -9.98 -31.46
N PRO A 272 -1.86 -9.62 -32.41
CA PRO A 272 -0.42 -9.82 -32.23
C PRO A 272 0.17 -9.01 -31.07
N GLU A 273 -0.26 -7.75 -30.87
CA GLU A 273 0.20 -6.93 -29.73
C GLU A 273 -0.23 -7.55 -28.40
N ILE A 274 -1.50 -8.00 -28.30
CA ILE A 274 -2.03 -8.67 -27.12
C ILE A 274 -1.20 -9.90 -26.76
N ALA A 275 -0.85 -10.72 -27.75
CA ALA A 275 -0.07 -11.96 -27.53
C ALA A 275 1.35 -11.69 -27.02
N GLY A 276 1.93 -10.51 -27.26
CA GLY A 276 3.28 -10.14 -26.84
C GLY A 276 3.35 -9.45 -25.48
N LEU A 277 2.22 -9.04 -24.90
CA LEU A 277 2.20 -8.20 -23.69
C LEU A 277 1.82 -9.01 -22.45
N ARG A 278 2.65 -8.93 -21.40
CA ARG A 278 2.46 -9.62 -20.11
C ARG A 278 1.14 -9.24 -19.43
N PHE A 279 0.66 -8.03 -19.66
CA PHE A 279 -0.63 -7.58 -19.12
C PHE A 279 -1.77 -8.49 -19.57
N PHE A 280 -1.71 -9.00 -20.79
CA PHE A 280 -2.74 -9.86 -21.38
C PHE A 280 -2.49 -11.35 -21.17
N ASP A 281 -1.32 -11.75 -20.65
CA ASP A 281 -0.99 -13.14 -20.39
C ASP A 281 -1.84 -13.71 -19.24
N GLY A 282 -2.73 -14.66 -19.59
CA GLY A 282 -3.66 -15.33 -18.66
C GLY A 282 -3.03 -16.44 -17.81
N SER A 283 -1.75 -16.80 -18.02
CA SER A 283 -1.12 -18.00 -17.42
C SER A 283 -0.99 -17.96 -15.88
N ASN A 284 -1.15 -16.79 -15.25
CA ASN A 284 -1.15 -16.61 -13.79
C ASN A 284 -2.45 -16.00 -13.24
N ALA A 285 -3.55 -16.18 -13.93
CA ALA A 285 -4.85 -15.71 -13.51
C ALA A 285 -5.42 -16.57 -12.36
N SER A 286 -4.97 -16.33 -11.12
CA SER A 286 -5.94 -16.30 -10.05
C SER A 286 -6.99 -15.24 -10.42
N ALA A 287 -8.25 -15.43 -10.04
CA ALA A 287 -9.43 -14.65 -10.42
C ALA A 287 -9.34 -13.10 -10.26
N ASP A 288 -8.17 -12.53 -10.25
CA ASP A 288 -7.87 -11.13 -10.08
C ASP A 288 -8.07 -10.45 -11.42
N SER A 289 -9.21 -9.86 -11.50
CA SER A 289 -9.71 -9.06 -12.58
C SER A 289 -8.65 -8.10 -13.12
N ARG A 290 -8.29 -8.30 -14.37
CA ARG A 290 -7.61 -7.29 -15.16
C ARG A 290 -8.67 -6.44 -15.79
N LEU A 291 -8.54 -5.12 -15.66
CA LEU A 291 -9.49 -4.17 -16.19
C LEU A 291 -8.85 -3.36 -17.31
N VAL A 292 -9.57 -3.15 -18.38
CA VAL A 292 -9.18 -2.25 -19.46
C VAL A 292 -10.23 -1.15 -19.58
N PHE A 293 -9.83 0.09 -19.36
CA PHE A 293 -10.66 1.26 -19.60
C PHE A 293 -10.31 1.87 -20.96
N SER A 294 -11.29 1.93 -21.85
CA SER A 294 -11.08 2.29 -23.23
C SER A 294 -12.19 3.17 -23.79
N CYS A 295 -11.82 4.17 -24.62
CA CYS A 295 -12.77 5.00 -25.36
C CYS A 295 -13.20 4.38 -26.71
N VAL A 296 -12.60 3.24 -27.07
CA VAL A 296 -12.89 2.50 -28.30
C VAL A 296 -13.07 1.02 -27.99
N GLU A 297 -13.76 0.30 -28.86
CA GLU A 297 -13.89 -1.16 -28.71
C GLU A 297 -12.54 -1.86 -28.70
N GLN A 298 -12.40 -2.86 -27.85
CA GLN A 298 -11.24 -3.71 -27.75
C GLN A 298 -11.61 -5.15 -28.17
N PRO A 299 -10.65 -5.95 -28.65
CA PRO A 299 -10.88 -7.36 -28.87
C PRO A 299 -11.36 -8.04 -27.57
N ASN A 300 -12.20 -9.07 -27.73
CA ASN A 300 -12.58 -9.89 -26.57
C ASN A 300 -11.38 -10.72 -26.12
N ILE A 301 -10.91 -10.49 -24.91
CA ILE A 301 -9.76 -11.15 -24.32
C ILE A 301 -10.22 -11.92 -23.10
N GLN A 302 -10.02 -13.24 -23.10
CA GLN A 302 -10.43 -14.10 -22.00
C GLN A 302 -9.81 -13.65 -20.66
N GLY A 303 -10.64 -13.53 -19.64
CA GLY A 303 -10.20 -13.14 -18.28
C GLY A 303 -9.90 -11.66 -18.10
N ILE A 304 -10.29 -10.81 -19.05
CA ILE A 304 -10.15 -9.34 -18.99
C ILE A 304 -11.53 -8.70 -19.15
N GLU A 305 -11.84 -7.81 -18.22
CA GLU A 305 -13.04 -6.97 -18.29
C GLU A 305 -12.71 -5.67 -19.01
N VAL A 306 -13.38 -5.37 -20.10
CA VAL A 306 -13.26 -4.11 -20.84
C VAL A 306 -14.43 -3.20 -20.46
N ILE A 307 -14.10 -2.01 -19.95
CA ILE A 307 -15.05 -0.96 -19.61
C ILE A 307 -14.93 0.16 -20.64
N LEU A 308 -16.01 0.37 -21.40
CA LEU A 308 -16.07 1.44 -22.37
C LEU A 308 -16.37 2.78 -21.69
N LEU A 309 -15.57 3.78 -22.03
CA LEU A 309 -15.66 5.14 -21.51
C LEU A 309 -16.36 6.02 -22.55
N PRO A 310 -17.55 6.55 -22.24
CA PRO A 310 -18.42 7.17 -23.24
C PRO A 310 -18.17 8.67 -23.46
N HIS A 311 -17.32 9.31 -22.64
CA HIS A 311 -17.20 10.76 -22.61
C HIS A 311 -16.17 11.29 -23.61
N ALA A 312 -16.31 12.55 -24.00
CA ALA A 312 -15.44 13.19 -24.97
C ALA A 312 -14.09 13.65 -24.35
N THR A 313 -14.08 13.92 -23.06
CA THR A 313 -12.89 14.46 -22.37
C THR A 313 -12.20 13.42 -21.48
N PHE A 314 -10.89 13.58 -21.31
CA PHE A 314 -10.12 12.76 -20.37
C PHE A 314 -10.67 12.91 -18.95
N ALA A 315 -10.97 14.13 -18.51
CA ALA A 315 -11.41 14.42 -17.15
C ALA A 315 -12.72 13.69 -16.78
N GLU A 316 -13.68 13.66 -17.70
CA GLU A 316 -14.95 12.96 -17.49
C GLU A 316 -14.77 11.44 -17.46
N ASN A 317 -14.00 10.89 -18.40
CA ASN A 317 -13.67 9.48 -18.44
C ASN A 317 -12.85 9.04 -17.20
N TRP A 318 -11.98 9.91 -16.69
CA TRP A 318 -11.23 9.66 -15.46
C TRP A 318 -12.15 9.61 -14.24
N LYS A 319 -13.12 10.50 -14.14
CA LYS A 319 -14.15 10.45 -13.08
C LYS A 319 -14.98 9.17 -13.15
N GLU A 320 -15.34 8.71 -14.35
CA GLU A 320 -16.07 7.46 -14.55
C GLU A 320 -15.24 6.25 -14.10
N LEU A 321 -13.94 6.22 -14.45
CA LEU A 321 -13.02 5.21 -13.96
C LEU A 321 -12.99 5.19 -12.43
N LEU A 322 -12.79 6.34 -11.79
CA LEU A 322 -12.71 6.42 -10.32
C LEU A 322 -14.04 6.02 -9.66
N ALA A 323 -15.19 6.39 -10.25
CA ALA A 323 -16.51 5.97 -9.77
C ALA A 323 -16.68 4.44 -9.86
N ASN A 324 -16.23 3.82 -10.96
CA ASN A 324 -16.22 2.37 -11.12
C ASN A 324 -15.36 1.68 -10.04
N LEU A 325 -14.15 2.18 -9.79
CA LEU A 325 -13.27 1.62 -8.76
C LEU A 325 -13.84 1.79 -7.35
N ALA A 326 -14.37 2.96 -7.04
CA ALA A 326 -15.03 3.21 -5.76
C ALA A 326 -16.26 2.30 -5.56
N GLY A 327 -17.06 2.09 -6.61
CA GLY A 327 -18.18 1.14 -6.60
C GLY A 327 -17.76 -0.30 -6.35
N ARG A 328 -16.53 -0.66 -6.70
CA ARG A 328 -15.90 -1.98 -6.38
C ARG A 328 -15.27 -2.00 -4.99
N GLY A 329 -15.36 -0.91 -4.23
CA GLY A 329 -14.76 -0.78 -2.89
C GLY A 329 -13.24 -0.69 -2.90
N MET A 330 -12.63 -0.21 -3.97
CA MET A 330 -11.19 0.01 -4.05
C MET A 330 -10.83 1.33 -3.40
N HIS A 331 -9.98 1.29 -2.37
CA HIS A 331 -9.60 2.47 -1.62
C HIS A 331 -8.41 3.20 -2.26
N ARG A 332 -7.39 2.46 -2.71
CA ARG A 332 -6.16 3.01 -3.29
C ARG A 332 -5.94 2.54 -4.71
N LEU A 333 -5.75 3.50 -5.61
CA LEU A 333 -5.28 3.30 -6.97
C LEU A 333 -3.86 3.86 -7.08
N MET A 334 -2.88 3.00 -7.29
CA MET A 334 -1.54 3.40 -7.71
C MET A 334 -1.51 3.60 -9.21
N VAL A 335 -0.98 4.73 -9.67
CA VAL A 335 -0.81 5.03 -11.09
C VAL A 335 0.67 5.12 -11.41
N GLU A 336 1.12 4.33 -12.37
CA GLU A 336 2.48 4.40 -12.94
C GLU A 336 2.38 4.98 -14.37
N PRO A 337 2.27 6.31 -14.49
CA PRO A 337 1.96 6.94 -15.77
C PRO A 337 3.22 7.12 -16.61
N GLY A 338 3.08 7.04 -17.94
CA GLY A 338 4.01 7.71 -18.86
C GLY A 338 3.68 9.20 -18.98
N ALA A 339 4.52 9.99 -19.65
CA ALA A 339 4.43 11.45 -19.74
C ALA A 339 3.02 11.97 -20.12
N ARG A 340 2.37 11.36 -21.11
CA ARG A 340 1.04 11.79 -21.58
C ARG A 340 -0.04 11.60 -20.51
N LEU A 341 -0.03 10.47 -19.81
CA LEU A 341 -1.01 10.20 -18.77
C LEU A 341 -0.74 11.07 -17.54
N ALA A 342 0.52 11.28 -17.18
CA ALA A 342 0.90 12.20 -16.09
C ALA A 342 0.42 13.63 -16.38
N ALA A 343 0.68 14.16 -17.58
CA ALA A 343 0.20 15.48 -18.00
C ALA A 343 -1.33 15.61 -17.90
N ALA A 344 -2.06 14.62 -18.41
CA ALA A 344 -3.54 14.62 -18.37
C ALA A 344 -4.07 14.56 -16.92
N LEU A 345 -3.42 13.81 -16.03
CA LEU A 345 -3.76 13.76 -14.61
C LEU A 345 -3.48 15.09 -13.89
N PHE A 346 -2.39 15.75 -14.25
CA PHE A 346 -2.04 17.06 -13.69
C PHE A 346 -3.04 18.13 -14.15
N GLU A 347 -3.40 18.14 -15.42
CA GLU A 347 -4.37 19.07 -15.98
C GLU A 347 -5.76 18.89 -15.36
N CYS A 348 -6.27 17.67 -15.26
CA CYS A 348 -7.60 17.44 -14.69
C CYS A 348 -7.64 17.45 -13.17
N GLY A 349 -6.48 17.48 -12.48
CA GLY A 349 -6.39 17.40 -11.03
C GLY A 349 -6.93 16.08 -10.44
N GLY A 350 -6.99 15.00 -11.21
CA GLY A 350 -7.58 13.73 -10.83
C GLY A 350 -6.65 12.82 -10.00
N TRP A 351 -5.90 13.36 -9.06
CA TRP A 351 -4.96 12.64 -8.20
C TRP A 351 -4.90 13.26 -6.81
N ASN A 352 -4.37 12.55 -5.82
CA ASN A 352 -4.25 12.97 -4.43
C ASN A 352 -2.78 13.18 -4.02
N ARG A 353 -1.91 12.22 -4.35
CA ARG A 353 -0.49 12.20 -3.99
C ARG A 353 0.37 11.88 -5.20
N LEU A 354 1.56 12.45 -5.23
CA LEU A 354 2.61 12.13 -6.21
C LEU A 354 3.89 11.75 -5.47
N ASP A 355 4.34 10.54 -5.65
CA ASP A 355 5.66 10.03 -5.27
C ASP A 355 6.60 10.18 -6.46
N LEU A 356 7.42 11.22 -6.46
CA LEU A 356 8.38 11.50 -7.51
C LEU A 356 9.79 11.10 -7.08
N TRP A 357 10.35 10.12 -7.75
CA TRP A 357 11.73 9.67 -7.59
C TRP A 357 12.62 10.43 -8.54
N GLN A 358 13.71 10.99 -8.02
CA GLN A 358 14.77 11.59 -8.82
C GLN A 358 16.07 10.83 -8.60
N SER A 359 16.66 10.32 -9.67
CA SER A 359 17.96 9.68 -9.60
C SER A 359 19.06 10.73 -9.42
N SER A 360 20.01 10.45 -8.54
CA SER A 360 21.24 11.24 -8.43
C SER A 360 22.35 10.73 -9.34
N ASP A 361 22.13 9.61 -10.06
CA ASP A 361 23.12 9.02 -10.94
C ASP A 361 23.17 9.72 -12.30
N ALA A 362 24.13 10.62 -12.46
CA ALA A 362 24.40 11.30 -13.74
C ALA A 362 24.79 10.34 -14.89
N ALA A 363 25.05 9.04 -14.63
CA ALA A 363 25.31 8.07 -15.68
C ALA A 363 24.07 7.82 -16.54
N VAL A 364 22.86 8.00 -15.97
CA VAL A 364 21.58 7.89 -16.69
C VAL A 364 21.54 8.92 -17.82
N ASP A 365 21.78 10.20 -17.51
CA ASP A 365 21.74 11.29 -18.49
C ASP A 365 22.91 11.21 -19.50
N ARG A 366 24.13 10.88 -19.05
CA ARG A 366 25.26 10.60 -19.94
C ARG A 366 24.99 9.46 -20.92
N SER A 367 24.22 8.45 -20.53
CA SER A 367 23.83 7.36 -21.42
C SER A 367 22.92 7.83 -22.56
N LEU A 368 22.02 8.78 -22.29
CA LEU A 368 21.20 9.43 -23.31
C LEU A 368 22.05 10.25 -24.28
N GLU A 369 22.92 11.11 -23.77
CA GLU A 369 23.84 11.92 -24.59
C GLU A 369 24.72 11.06 -25.51
N SER A 370 25.34 10.01 -24.95
CA SER A 370 26.22 9.11 -25.70
C SER A 370 25.52 8.28 -26.77
N SER A 371 24.22 8.00 -26.60
CA SER A 371 23.41 7.28 -27.58
C SER A 371 22.88 8.17 -28.71
N GLY A 372 23.02 9.51 -28.59
CA GLY A 372 22.42 10.47 -29.49
C GLY A 372 20.89 10.51 -29.47
N LEU A 373 20.28 9.95 -28.44
CA LEU A 373 18.82 9.94 -28.25
C LEU A 373 18.39 11.11 -27.36
N SER A 374 17.21 11.64 -27.61
CA SER A 374 16.61 12.68 -26.78
C SER A 374 15.88 12.07 -25.58
N GLY A 375 16.03 12.68 -24.40
CA GLY A 375 15.24 12.33 -23.24
C GLY A 375 13.77 12.70 -23.39
N LEU A 376 12.88 11.86 -22.85
CA LEU A 376 11.46 12.17 -22.73
C LEU A 376 11.23 12.97 -21.45
N PRO A 377 10.89 14.28 -21.51
CA PRO A 377 10.77 15.09 -20.31
C PRO A 377 9.54 14.69 -19.50
N TYR A 378 9.67 14.82 -18.18
CA TYR A 378 8.54 14.73 -17.27
C TYR A 378 7.68 16.00 -17.38
N PRO A 379 6.35 15.90 -17.29
CA PRO A 379 5.48 17.08 -17.31
C PRO A 379 5.76 18.01 -16.13
N GLU A 380 5.62 19.32 -16.35
CA GLU A 380 5.72 20.30 -15.28
C GLU A 380 4.66 20.03 -14.20
N LEU A 381 5.07 20.18 -12.94
CA LEU A 381 4.14 20.05 -11.81
C LEU A 381 3.12 21.19 -11.83
N PRO A 382 1.84 20.92 -11.59
CA PRO A 382 0.81 21.96 -11.61
C PRO A 382 0.99 22.97 -10.48
N HIS A 383 0.45 24.16 -10.64
CA HIS A 383 0.41 25.16 -9.57
C HIS A 383 -0.35 24.64 -8.35
N GLY A 384 0.08 25.05 -7.15
CA GLY A 384 -0.58 24.63 -5.90
C GLY A 384 -0.19 23.23 -5.45
N VAL A 385 0.89 22.66 -5.98
CA VAL A 385 1.47 21.41 -5.50
C VAL A 385 2.62 21.73 -4.54
N VAL A 386 2.64 21.07 -3.39
CA VAL A 386 3.61 21.31 -2.31
C VAL A 386 4.36 20.03 -2.00
N ALA A 387 5.68 20.10 -1.93
CA ALA A 387 6.49 19.03 -1.38
C ALA A 387 6.23 18.93 0.13
N LYS A 388 5.79 17.78 0.57
CA LYS A 388 5.51 17.48 1.99
C LYS A 388 6.73 16.88 2.68
N GLU A 389 7.33 15.91 2.02
CA GLU A 389 8.43 15.12 2.56
C GLU A 389 9.44 14.81 1.47
N SER A 390 10.68 14.62 1.87
CA SER A 390 11.76 14.21 0.96
C SER A 390 12.70 13.25 1.68
N PHE A 391 12.99 12.12 1.04
CA PHE A 391 13.80 11.05 1.61
C PHE A 391 14.91 10.66 0.64
N MET A 392 16.10 10.34 1.16
CA MET A 392 17.15 9.65 0.40
C MET A 392 17.03 8.15 0.63
N ILE A 393 16.91 7.38 -0.43
CA ILE A 393 16.90 5.91 -0.40
C ILE A 393 17.96 5.39 -1.36
N GLY A 394 19.11 5.01 -0.80
CA GLY A 394 20.31 4.75 -1.60
C GLY A 394 20.76 6.02 -2.33
N PRO A 395 21.00 5.97 -3.66
CA PRO A 395 21.38 7.14 -4.45
C PRO A 395 20.19 7.98 -4.91
N ASP A 396 18.95 7.55 -4.68
CA ASP A 396 17.77 8.20 -5.23
C ASP A 396 17.08 9.07 -4.17
N VAL A 397 16.43 10.14 -4.61
CA VAL A 397 15.60 11.00 -3.76
C VAL A 397 14.13 10.77 -4.10
N LEU A 398 13.35 10.38 -3.11
CA LEU A 398 11.90 10.40 -3.17
C LEU A 398 11.39 11.74 -2.63
N THR A 399 10.61 12.46 -3.41
CA THR A 399 9.84 13.60 -2.92
C THR A 399 8.35 13.32 -3.04
N VAL A 400 7.64 13.45 -1.92
CA VAL A 400 6.19 13.27 -1.83
C VAL A 400 5.53 14.63 -2.00
N TYR A 401 4.65 14.75 -2.99
CA TYR A 401 3.90 15.96 -3.29
C TYR A 401 2.41 15.75 -3.06
N GLU A 402 1.77 16.80 -2.53
CA GLU A 402 0.32 16.87 -2.38
C GLU A 402 -0.19 18.22 -2.90
N LYS A 403 -1.49 18.29 -3.16
CA LYS A 403 -2.15 19.57 -3.46
C LYS A 403 -2.27 20.41 -2.20
N SER A 404 -2.03 21.70 -2.32
CA SER A 404 -2.16 22.69 -1.23
C SER A 404 -3.62 22.90 -0.80
#